data_4ef148530aa49909c0acd697941f7883
#
_entry.id   4ef148530aa49909c0acd697941f7883
#
_cell.length_a   1.000
_cell.length_b   1.000
_cell.length_c   1.000
_cell.angle_alpha   90.00
_cell.angle_beta   90.00
_cell.angle_gamma   90.00
#
_symmetry.space_group_name_H-M   'P 1'
#
loop_
_entity.id
_entity.type
_entity.pdbx_description
1 polymer ?
#
loop_
_entity_poly.entity_id
_entity_poly.type
_entity_poly.pdbx_seq_one_letter_code
_entity_poly.pdbx_strand_id
1 'polypeptide(L)'
;YKIAVSHADQSMKNHYRPDYSCYHVVDYSLKDGSIRNRHTAQGYAHESAWARGQAWALYGFAVCYRETKDPRYLELTDKIYNYLFTHKNMPEDLVPYWDFDAPNIPNEPRDASAAAVIASALYELSTFGKPEYKETADKIVASLSSPAYRAILGTNGNFLLMHSVGSIPHGHEIDVPLNYADYYFLEALLRKKELEKP
;
A
#
# COMPACT_ATOMS: atom_id res chain seq x y z
N TYR A 1 11.86 19.28 7.91
CA TYR A 1 12.15 18.06 8.66
C TYR A 1 11.26 17.90 9.90
N LYS A 2 11.31 18.85 10.89
CA LYS A 2 10.52 18.74 12.15
C LYS A 2 9.02 18.58 11.93
N ILE A 3 8.43 19.29 10.97
CA ILE A 3 7.00 19.17 10.63
C ILE A 3 6.70 17.76 10.10
N ALA A 4 7.55 17.21 9.23
CA ALA A 4 7.36 15.86 8.69
C ALA A 4 7.41 14.79 9.79
N VAL A 5 8.38 14.87 10.70
CA VAL A 5 8.50 13.95 11.85
C VAL A 5 7.28 14.08 12.77
N SER A 6 6.88 15.31 13.11
CA SER A 6 5.68 15.55 13.93
C SER A 6 4.41 14.96 13.27
N HIS A 7 4.28 15.10 11.96
CA HIS A 7 3.15 14.52 11.21
C HIS A 7 3.20 12.98 11.24
N ALA A 8 4.37 12.38 11.00
CA ALA A 8 4.54 10.93 11.08
C ALA A 8 4.20 10.37 12.47
N ASP A 9 4.67 11.04 13.54
CA ASP A 9 4.37 10.66 14.92
C ASP A 9 2.87 10.75 15.23
N GLN A 10 2.17 11.78 14.75
CA GLN A 10 0.72 11.90 14.91
C GLN A 10 -0.02 10.85 14.09
N SER A 11 0.44 10.55 12.87
CA SER A 11 -0.13 9.48 12.04
C SER A 11 0.04 8.12 12.71
N MET A 12 1.23 7.81 13.20
CA MET A 12 1.52 6.57 13.94
C MET A 12 0.61 6.42 15.17
N LYS A 13 0.37 7.50 15.90
CA LYS A 13 -0.46 7.49 17.11
C LYS A 13 -1.95 7.34 16.83
N ASN A 14 -2.45 7.94 15.75
CA ASN A 14 -3.87 8.22 15.60
C ASN A 14 -4.55 7.44 14.47
N HIS A 15 -3.79 6.97 13.45
CA HIS A 15 -4.36 6.36 12.25
C HIS A 15 -4.49 4.83 12.33
N TYR A 16 -3.91 4.18 13.34
CA TYR A 16 -3.88 2.72 13.42
C TYR A 16 -4.88 2.17 14.43
N ARG A 17 -5.49 1.04 14.04
CA ARG A 17 -6.29 0.20 14.93
C ARG A 17 -5.38 -0.75 15.70
N PRO A 18 -5.90 -1.48 16.72
CA PRO A 18 -5.10 -2.43 17.49
C PRO A 18 -4.46 -3.56 16.67
N ASP A 19 -5.03 -3.89 15.52
CA ASP A 19 -4.52 -4.89 14.57
C ASP A 19 -3.53 -4.32 13.55
N TYR A 20 -3.21 -3.03 13.65
CA TYR A 20 -2.34 -2.26 12.74
C TYR A 20 -2.90 -2.03 11.32
N SER A 21 -4.18 -2.29 11.09
CA SER A 21 -4.85 -1.67 9.96
C SER A 21 -4.96 -0.16 10.17
N CYS A 22 -4.94 0.63 9.10
CA CYS A 22 -5.06 2.08 9.22
C CYS A 22 -6.43 2.60 8.78
N TYR A 23 -6.91 3.62 9.46
CA TYR A 23 -8.00 4.46 8.99
C TYR A 23 -7.57 5.25 7.75
N HIS A 24 -8.48 5.44 6.80
CA HIS A 24 -8.18 6.24 5.61
C HIS A 24 -8.05 7.72 5.97
N VAL A 25 -9.00 8.27 6.71
CA VAL A 25 -9.03 9.68 7.09
C VAL A 25 -9.19 9.81 8.60
N VAL A 26 -8.36 10.67 9.20
CA VAL A 26 -8.52 11.11 10.58
C VAL A 26 -8.69 12.62 10.58
N ASP A 27 -9.83 13.06 11.05
CA ASP A 27 -10.26 14.45 11.09
C ASP A 27 -9.86 15.09 12.41
N TYR A 28 -9.16 16.21 12.36
CA TYR A 28 -8.71 16.94 13.53
C TYR A 28 -9.46 18.27 13.69
N SER A 29 -9.73 18.63 14.92
CA SER A 29 -10.25 19.94 15.28
C SER A 29 -9.20 21.02 15.05
N LEU A 30 -9.54 22.05 14.30
CA LEU A 30 -8.65 23.21 14.10
C LEU A 30 -8.46 24.05 15.38
N LYS A 31 -9.34 23.86 16.37
CA LYS A 31 -9.31 24.64 17.62
C LYS A 31 -8.24 24.12 18.60
N ASP A 32 -8.12 22.80 18.72
CA ASP A 32 -7.34 22.16 19.78
C ASP A 32 -6.57 20.90 19.33
N GLY A 33 -6.68 20.51 18.05
CA GLY A 33 -6.02 19.32 17.51
C GLY A 33 -6.63 17.99 17.97
N SER A 34 -7.77 17.99 18.65
CA SER A 34 -8.45 16.75 19.04
C SER A 34 -9.01 16.02 17.80
N ILE A 35 -9.12 14.69 17.88
CA ILE A 35 -9.73 13.90 16.83
C ILE A 35 -11.26 14.09 16.89
N ARG A 36 -11.83 14.55 15.78
CA ARG A 36 -13.28 14.69 15.61
C ARG A 36 -13.91 13.42 15.05
N ASN A 37 -13.25 12.80 14.07
CA ASN A 37 -13.80 11.65 13.37
C ASN A 37 -12.70 10.81 12.76
N ARG A 38 -12.99 9.51 12.57
CA ARG A 38 -12.24 8.57 11.75
C ARG A 38 -13.18 8.00 10.72
N HIS A 39 -12.80 8.08 9.44
CA HIS A 39 -13.70 7.67 8.37
C HIS A 39 -12.94 7.27 7.10
N THR A 40 -13.67 6.81 6.11
CA THR A 40 -13.13 6.57 4.77
C THR A 40 -13.72 7.55 3.76
N ALA A 41 -12.96 7.82 2.69
CA ALA A 41 -13.43 8.49 1.49
C ALA A 41 -13.43 7.53 0.30
N GLN A 42 -12.43 6.65 0.18
CA GLN A 42 -12.25 5.74 -0.96
C GLN A 42 -12.40 4.25 -0.59
N GLY A 43 -12.42 3.90 0.69
CA GLY A 43 -12.63 2.54 1.18
C GLY A 43 -14.11 2.15 1.23
N TYR A 44 -14.36 0.88 1.53
CA TYR A 44 -15.69 0.31 1.61
C TYR A 44 -16.53 0.88 2.75
N ALA A 45 -15.96 0.97 3.94
CA ALA A 45 -16.62 1.45 5.15
C ALA A 45 -15.65 2.19 6.07
N HIS A 46 -16.18 2.95 7.06
CA HIS A 46 -15.32 3.71 7.98
C HIS A 46 -14.34 2.82 8.76
N GLU A 47 -14.76 1.61 9.11
CA GLU A 47 -13.95 0.64 9.83
C GLU A 47 -13.25 -0.39 8.92
N SER A 48 -13.41 -0.30 7.59
CA SER A 48 -12.72 -1.20 6.66
C SER A 48 -11.25 -0.81 6.43
N ALA A 49 -10.50 -1.71 5.83
CA ALA A 49 -9.10 -1.51 5.49
C ALA A 49 -8.93 -1.33 3.97
N TRP A 50 -8.99 -0.08 3.52
CA TRP A 50 -8.76 0.26 2.12
C TRP A 50 -7.32 -0.10 1.71
N ALA A 51 -7.18 -0.97 0.69
CA ALA A 51 -5.90 -1.61 0.38
C ALA A 51 -4.78 -0.63 0.03
N ARG A 52 -5.05 0.38 -0.78
CA ARG A 52 -4.04 1.39 -1.14
C ARG A 52 -3.67 2.27 0.05
N GLY A 53 -4.59 2.49 1.01
CA GLY A 53 -4.27 3.15 2.27
C GLY A 53 -3.26 2.35 3.09
N GLN A 54 -3.43 1.03 3.20
CA GLN A 54 -2.47 0.15 3.86
C GLN A 54 -1.11 0.16 3.12
N ALA A 55 -1.13 0.16 1.78
CA ALA A 55 0.08 0.25 0.97
C ALA A 55 0.85 1.56 1.21
N TRP A 56 0.14 2.70 1.23
CA TRP A 56 0.75 4.00 1.55
C TRP A 56 1.31 4.06 2.95
N ALA A 57 0.65 3.41 3.92
CA ALA A 57 1.15 3.33 5.29
C ALA A 57 2.51 2.61 5.34
N LEU A 58 2.61 1.44 4.70
CA LEU A 58 3.86 0.68 4.63
C LEU A 58 4.97 1.50 3.95
N TYR A 59 4.69 2.09 2.78
CA TYR A 59 5.64 2.90 2.03
C TYR A 59 6.07 4.15 2.79
N GLY A 60 5.11 4.89 3.34
CA GLY A 60 5.39 6.14 4.04
C GLY A 60 6.28 5.95 5.27
N PHE A 61 6.04 4.91 6.06
CA PHE A 61 6.88 4.62 7.24
C PHE A 61 8.22 3.99 6.87
N ALA A 62 8.34 3.27 5.75
CA ALA A 62 9.65 2.88 5.20
C ALA A 62 10.50 4.12 4.88
N VAL A 63 9.90 5.12 4.22
CA VAL A 63 10.58 6.42 3.95
C VAL A 63 10.91 7.14 5.25
N CYS A 64 9.99 7.20 6.23
CA CYS A 64 10.27 7.82 7.52
C CYS A 64 11.47 7.16 8.22
N TYR A 65 11.55 5.84 8.21
CA TYR A 65 12.71 5.13 8.76
C TYR A 65 13.98 5.42 7.97
N ARG A 66 13.94 5.41 6.65
CA ARG A 66 15.09 5.74 5.81
C ARG A 66 15.71 7.08 6.18
N GLU A 67 14.87 8.11 6.37
CA GLU A 67 15.31 9.48 6.58
C GLU A 67 15.68 9.79 8.03
N THR A 68 15.09 9.09 9.00
CA THR A 68 15.27 9.43 10.42
C THR A 68 16.12 8.42 11.19
N LYS A 69 16.12 7.15 10.75
CA LYS A 69 16.65 5.99 11.48
C LYS A 69 15.97 5.75 12.82
N ASP A 70 14.78 6.31 13.04
CA ASP A 70 13.99 6.06 14.25
C ASP A 70 13.39 4.65 14.19
N PRO A 71 13.78 3.74 15.11
CA PRO A 71 13.35 2.34 15.07
C PRO A 71 11.84 2.16 15.22
N ARG A 72 11.13 3.14 15.80
CA ARG A 72 9.67 3.08 15.95
C ARG A 72 8.95 2.97 14.60
N TYR A 73 9.48 3.65 13.57
CA TYR A 73 8.90 3.56 12.22
C TYR A 73 9.13 2.20 11.58
N LEU A 74 10.30 1.59 11.79
CA LEU A 74 10.58 0.25 11.30
C LEU A 74 9.72 -0.80 12.03
N GLU A 75 9.56 -0.70 13.34
CA GLU A 75 8.66 -1.57 14.11
C GLU A 75 7.21 -1.47 13.61
N LEU A 76 6.76 -0.26 13.24
CA LEU A 76 5.43 -0.08 12.70
C LEU A 76 5.29 -0.75 11.32
N THR A 77 6.31 -0.65 10.45
CA THR A 77 6.27 -1.33 9.14
C THR A 77 6.19 -2.86 9.29
N ASP A 78 6.85 -3.44 10.28
CA ASP A 78 6.74 -4.86 10.60
C ASP A 78 5.29 -5.27 10.96
N LYS A 79 4.62 -4.45 11.73
CA LYS A 79 3.24 -4.68 12.16
C LYS A 79 2.25 -4.54 11.00
N ILE A 80 2.45 -3.53 10.15
CA ILE A 80 1.66 -3.35 8.92
C ILE A 80 1.89 -4.52 7.96
N TYR A 81 3.13 -4.96 7.78
CA TYR A 81 3.46 -6.14 6.98
C TYR A 81 2.72 -7.38 7.48
N ASN A 82 2.80 -7.65 8.78
CA ASN A 82 2.11 -8.78 9.38
C ASN A 82 0.59 -8.69 9.16
N TYR A 83 -0.03 -7.52 9.37
CA TYR A 83 -1.44 -7.32 9.07
C TYR A 83 -1.78 -7.68 7.62
N LEU A 84 -1.04 -7.13 6.65
CA LEU A 84 -1.29 -7.35 5.23
C LEU A 84 -1.21 -8.83 4.84
N PHE A 85 -0.13 -9.50 5.23
CA PHE A 85 0.18 -10.84 4.72
C PHE A 85 -0.34 -11.99 5.58
N THR A 86 -0.95 -11.70 6.73
CA THR A 86 -1.73 -12.67 7.51
C THR A 86 -3.24 -12.43 7.40
N HIS A 87 -3.66 -11.38 6.68
CA HIS A 87 -5.08 -11.09 6.51
C HIS A 87 -5.75 -12.18 5.68
N LYS A 88 -6.89 -12.70 6.19
CA LYS A 88 -7.64 -13.82 5.57
C LYS A 88 -8.06 -13.58 4.11
N ASN A 89 -8.19 -12.32 3.72
CA ASN A 89 -8.61 -11.90 2.39
C ASN A 89 -7.43 -11.43 1.51
N MET A 90 -6.18 -11.62 1.94
CA MET A 90 -5.04 -11.43 1.05
C MET A 90 -5.01 -12.59 0.04
N PRO A 91 -5.11 -12.31 -1.29
CA PRO A 91 -5.10 -13.36 -2.29
C PRO A 91 -3.73 -14.05 -2.40
N GLU A 92 -3.70 -15.27 -2.93
CA GLU A 92 -2.47 -16.06 -3.11
C GLU A 92 -1.44 -15.39 -4.02
N ASP A 93 -1.90 -14.62 -5.00
CA ASP A 93 -1.05 -13.85 -5.92
C ASP A 93 -0.53 -12.54 -5.32
N LEU A 94 -0.92 -12.21 -4.09
CA LEU A 94 -0.52 -11.03 -3.32
C LEU A 94 -0.89 -9.67 -3.96
N VAL A 95 -1.81 -9.67 -4.90
CA VAL A 95 -2.43 -8.44 -5.41
C VAL A 95 -3.76 -8.26 -4.66
N PRO A 96 -3.89 -7.29 -3.75
CA PRO A 96 -5.07 -7.20 -2.89
C PRO A 96 -6.33 -6.81 -3.66
N TYR A 97 -7.48 -7.12 -3.09
CA TYR A 97 -8.73 -6.47 -3.46
C TYR A 97 -8.65 -4.97 -3.10
N TRP A 98 -9.49 -4.16 -3.70
CA TRP A 98 -9.50 -2.71 -3.47
C TRP A 98 -9.70 -2.32 -1.99
N ASP A 99 -10.38 -3.17 -1.23
CA ASP A 99 -10.55 -3.08 0.22
C ASP A 99 -10.55 -4.49 0.81
N PHE A 100 -9.87 -4.70 1.93
CA PHE A 100 -9.75 -6.02 2.56
C PHE A 100 -11.07 -6.53 3.14
N ASP A 101 -12.02 -5.63 3.38
CA ASP A 101 -13.35 -5.92 3.93
C ASP A 101 -14.45 -5.73 2.89
N ALA A 102 -14.11 -5.67 1.60
CA ALA A 102 -15.08 -5.54 0.53
C ALA A 102 -16.11 -6.71 0.56
N PRO A 103 -17.41 -6.43 0.32
CA PRO A 103 -18.47 -7.33 0.70
C PRO A 103 -18.61 -8.60 -0.16
N ASN A 104 -18.09 -8.55 -1.40
CA ASN A 104 -18.29 -9.64 -2.37
C ASN A 104 -17.00 -10.41 -2.68
N ILE A 105 -15.98 -10.35 -1.81
CA ILE A 105 -14.77 -11.17 -1.98
C ILE A 105 -15.17 -12.65 -2.10
N PRO A 106 -14.68 -13.39 -3.11
CA PRO A 106 -13.56 -13.10 -4.01
C PRO A 106 -13.93 -12.39 -5.34
N ASN A 107 -15.15 -11.93 -5.52
CA ASN A 107 -15.64 -11.31 -6.76
C ASN A 107 -15.52 -9.77 -6.76
N GLU A 108 -14.55 -9.24 -6.05
CA GLU A 108 -14.26 -7.81 -5.98
C GLU A 108 -13.10 -7.42 -6.91
N PRO A 109 -13.05 -6.18 -7.40
CA PRO A 109 -11.92 -5.68 -8.16
C PRO A 109 -10.61 -5.76 -7.40
N ARG A 110 -9.54 -6.09 -8.11
CA ARG A 110 -8.17 -6.07 -7.61
C ARG A 110 -7.58 -4.67 -7.71
N ASP A 111 -6.63 -4.35 -6.85
CA ASP A 111 -5.91 -3.08 -6.93
C ASP A 111 -4.41 -3.31 -7.16
N ALA A 112 -4.03 -3.40 -8.44
CA ALA A 112 -2.64 -3.52 -8.84
C ALA A 112 -1.79 -2.33 -8.38
N SER A 113 -2.40 -1.15 -8.20
CA SER A 113 -1.68 0.01 -7.69
C SER A 113 -1.25 -0.17 -6.23
N ALA A 114 -2.10 -0.74 -5.39
CA ALA A 114 -1.73 -1.09 -4.01
C ALA A 114 -0.59 -2.11 -3.97
N ALA A 115 -0.67 -3.15 -4.80
CA ALA A 115 0.39 -4.17 -4.90
C ALA A 115 1.74 -3.55 -5.35
N ALA A 116 1.73 -2.65 -6.31
CA ALA A 116 2.94 -1.98 -6.80
C ALA A 116 3.60 -1.13 -5.70
N VAL A 117 2.81 -0.36 -4.94
CA VAL A 117 3.30 0.43 -3.80
C VAL A 117 3.87 -0.48 -2.71
N ILE A 118 3.19 -1.58 -2.37
CA ILE A 118 3.67 -2.56 -1.39
C ILE A 118 5.01 -3.17 -1.85
N ALA A 119 5.10 -3.62 -3.10
CA ALA A 119 6.34 -4.21 -3.63
C ALA A 119 7.52 -3.23 -3.55
N SER A 120 7.30 -1.99 -3.93
CA SER A 120 8.33 -0.94 -3.85
C SER A 120 8.77 -0.70 -2.40
N ALA A 121 7.83 -0.60 -1.45
CA ALA A 121 8.14 -0.45 -0.03
C ALA A 121 8.94 -1.63 0.52
N LEU A 122 8.56 -2.86 0.16
CA LEU A 122 9.21 -4.08 0.64
C LEU A 122 10.64 -4.23 0.14
N TYR A 123 10.93 -3.87 -1.12
CA TYR A 123 12.31 -3.86 -1.60
C TYR A 123 13.17 -2.86 -0.82
N GLU A 124 12.64 -1.68 -0.48
CA GLU A 124 13.37 -0.75 0.37
C GLU A 124 13.58 -1.32 1.77
N LEU A 125 12.52 -1.82 2.40
CA LEU A 125 12.57 -2.40 3.75
C LEU A 125 13.53 -3.61 3.83
N SER A 126 13.68 -4.38 2.76
CA SER A 126 14.61 -5.52 2.72
C SER A 126 16.06 -5.11 2.90
N THR A 127 16.41 -3.85 2.60
CA THR A 127 17.75 -3.31 2.86
C THR A 127 18.04 -3.08 4.34
N PHE A 128 17.01 -3.15 5.18
CA PHE A 128 17.11 -2.93 6.63
C PHE A 128 17.09 -4.23 7.46
N GLY A 129 17.19 -5.39 6.80
CA GLY A 129 17.62 -6.61 7.48
C GLY A 129 16.64 -7.77 7.55
N LYS A 130 15.49 -7.73 6.83
CA LYS A 130 14.55 -8.86 6.79
C LYS A 130 14.44 -9.45 5.39
N PRO A 131 15.00 -10.67 5.15
CA PRO A 131 14.98 -11.29 3.82
C PRO A 131 13.57 -11.62 3.32
N GLU A 132 12.62 -11.92 4.20
CA GLU A 132 11.22 -12.18 3.83
C GLU A 132 10.54 -11.03 3.09
N TYR A 133 10.97 -9.79 3.30
CA TYR A 133 10.44 -8.64 2.57
C TYR A 133 10.78 -8.71 1.09
N LYS A 134 12.04 -9.08 0.77
CA LYS A 134 12.45 -9.26 -0.63
C LYS A 134 11.70 -10.42 -1.29
N GLU A 135 11.55 -11.55 -0.61
CA GLU A 135 10.84 -12.71 -1.13
C GLU A 135 9.37 -12.39 -1.44
N THR A 136 8.71 -11.63 -0.55
CA THR A 136 7.34 -11.19 -0.75
C THR A 136 7.23 -10.19 -1.89
N ALA A 137 8.15 -9.23 -1.99
CA ALA A 137 8.21 -8.28 -3.10
C ALA A 137 8.44 -8.98 -4.45
N ASP A 138 9.31 -9.99 -4.48
CA ASP A 138 9.56 -10.81 -5.67
C ASP A 138 8.29 -11.54 -6.16
N LYS A 139 7.49 -12.08 -5.24
CA LYS A 139 6.19 -12.72 -5.56
C LYS A 139 5.19 -11.70 -6.12
N ILE A 140 5.06 -10.52 -5.48
CA ILE A 140 4.17 -9.46 -5.97
C ILE A 140 4.58 -9.00 -7.36
N VAL A 141 5.87 -8.75 -7.59
CA VAL A 141 6.38 -8.33 -8.90
C VAL A 141 6.18 -9.42 -9.95
N ALA A 142 6.34 -10.70 -9.58
CA ALA A 142 6.04 -11.81 -10.49
C ALA A 142 4.57 -11.81 -10.90
N SER A 143 3.65 -11.63 -9.95
CA SER A 143 2.21 -11.51 -10.21
C SER A 143 1.89 -10.32 -11.13
N LEU A 144 2.38 -9.13 -10.80
CA LEU A 144 2.17 -7.91 -11.60
C LEU A 144 2.79 -8.01 -13.00
N SER A 145 3.86 -8.80 -13.17
CA SER A 145 4.51 -9.04 -14.47
C SER A 145 3.81 -10.10 -15.31
N SER A 146 2.86 -10.82 -14.74
CA SER A 146 2.11 -11.87 -15.43
C SER A 146 1.09 -11.28 -16.41
N PRO A 147 0.60 -12.07 -17.39
CA PRO A 147 -0.47 -11.64 -18.29
C PRO A 147 -1.79 -11.26 -17.57
N ALA A 148 -1.96 -11.66 -16.31
CA ALA A 148 -3.13 -11.29 -15.51
C ALA A 148 -3.18 -9.80 -15.16
N TYR A 149 -2.02 -9.16 -15.06
CA TYR A 149 -1.94 -7.73 -14.65
C TYR A 149 -1.15 -6.88 -15.62
N ARG A 150 -0.20 -7.44 -16.36
CA ARG A 150 0.59 -6.70 -17.33
C ARG A 150 -0.09 -6.65 -18.69
N ALA A 151 -0.37 -5.44 -19.16
CA ALA A 151 -0.95 -5.22 -20.46
C ALA A 151 -0.03 -5.64 -21.62
N ILE A 152 -0.63 -6.03 -22.73
CA ILE A 152 0.08 -6.23 -24.01
C ILE A 152 0.58 -4.87 -24.49
N LEU A 153 1.82 -4.81 -24.98
CA LEU A 153 2.43 -3.60 -25.48
C LEU A 153 1.56 -2.94 -26.57
N GLY A 154 1.32 -1.65 -26.44
CA GLY A 154 0.47 -0.86 -27.36
C GLY A 154 -1.03 -0.96 -27.08
N THR A 155 -1.44 -1.70 -26.04
CA THR A 155 -2.84 -1.71 -25.54
C THR A 155 -2.98 -0.90 -24.25
N ASN A 156 -4.15 -0.95 -23.59
CA ASN A 156 -4.40 -0.37 -22.27
C ASN A 156 -4.02 1.13 -22.17
N GLY A 157 -4.20 1.91 -23.25
CA GLY A 157 -3.80 3.32 -23.29
C GLY A 157 -2.30 3.56 -23.11
N ASN A 158 -1.46 2.54 -23.39
CA ASN A 158 -0.02 2.50 -23.17
C ASN A 158 0.42 2.43 -21.68
N PHE A 159 -0.49 2.18 -20.76
CA PHE A 159 -0.13 1.86 -19.38
C PHE A 159 0.36 0.41 -19.27
N LEU A 160 1.27 0.18 -18.33
CA LEU A 160 1.86 -1.15 -18.09
C LEU A 160 0.93 -2.08 -17.34
N LEU A 161 0.29 -1.58 -16.29
CA LEU A 161 -0.58 -2.37 -15.41
C LEU A 161 -2.06 -2.15 -15.71
N MET A 162 -2.79 -3.23 -15.65
CA MET A 162 -4.26 -3.29 -15.64
C MET A 162 -4.77 -3.44 -14.21
N HIS A 163 -6.10 -3.38 -14.04
CA HIS A 163 -6.78 -3.81 -12.82
C HIS A 163 -6.41 -3.01 -11.56
N SER A 164 -6.47 -1.70 -11.64
CA SER A 164 -6.38 -0.82 -10.48
C SER A 164 -7.72 -0.16 -10.16
N VAL A 165 -7.88 0.28 -8.92
CA VAL A 165 -9.10 0.96 -8.45
C VAL A 165 -8.77 2.30 -7.83
N GLY A 166 -9.28 3.40 -8.42
CA GLY A 166 -9.20 4.73 -7.85
C GLY A 166 -10.15 4.90 -6.67
N SER A 167 -11.47 4.90 -6.93
CA SER A 167 -12.47 5.06 -5.88
C SER A 167 -13.83 4.47 -6.27
N ILE A 168 -14.19 3.33 -5.71
CA ILE A 168 -15.52 2.71 -5.90
C ILE A 168 -16.64 3.58 -5.28
N PRO A 169 -16.52 4.12 -4.05
CA PRO A 169 -17.57 4.95 -3.49
C PRO A 169 -17.94 6.19 -4.32
N HIS A 170 -16.98 6.70 -5.10
CA HIS A 170 -17.22 7.85 -5.99
C HIS A 170 -17.55 7.45 -7.43
N GLY A 171 -17.58 6.14 -7.76
CA GLY A 171 -17.80 5.64 -9.12
C GLY A 171 -16.70 5.98 -10.12
N HIS A 172 -15.47 6.19 -9.65
CA HIS A 172 -14.35 6.65 -10.47
C HIS A 172 -13.24 5.60 -10.52
N GLU A 173 -12.67 5.44 -11.72
CA GLU A 173 -11.46 4.63 -11.93
C GLU A 173 -11.59 3.21 -11.36
N ILE A 174 -12.66 2.49 -11.76
CA ILE A 174 -12.92 1.12 -11.33
C ILE A 174 -12.41 0.16 -12.38
N ASP A 175 -11.47 -0.71 -12.00
CA ASP A 175 -10.83 -1.68 -12.88
C ASP A 175 -10.20 -1.04 -14.13
N VAL A 176 -9.33 -0.06 -13.92
CA VAL A 176 -8.67 0.74 -14.96
C VAL A 176 -7.16 0.84 -14.71
N PRO A 177 -6.38 1.23 -15.73
CA PRO A 177 -4.97 1.60 -15.51
C PRO A 177 -4.86 2.91 -14.73
N LEU A 178 -3.83 3.01 -13.87
CA LEU A 178 -3.53 4.22 -13.12
C LEU A 178 -2.04 4.56 -13.24
N ASN A 179 -1.71 5.83 -13.44
CA ASN A 179 -0.34 6.26 -13.68
C ASN A 179 0.59 5.98 -12.48
N TYR A 180 0.09 6.09 -11.27
CA TYR A 180 0.88 5.77 -10.08
C TYR A 180 1.08 4.25 -9.88
N ALA A 181 0.20 3.39 -10.43
CA ALA A 181 0.44 1.95 -10.46
C ALA A 181 1.71 1.65 -11.27
N ASP A 182 1.81 2.22 -12.47
CA ASP A 182 2.99 2.09 -13.32
C ASP A 182 4.24 2.70 -12.67
N TYR A 183 4.12 3.88 -12.07
CA TYR A 183 5.24 4.52 -11.38
C TYR A 183 5.85 3.61 -10.32
N TYR A 184 5.02 3.11 -9.38
CA TYR A 184 5.52 2.27 -8.29
C TYR A 184 5.93 0.87 -8.74
N PHE A 185 5.35 0.35 -9.81
CA PHE A 185 5.82 -0.88 -10.42
C PHE A 185 7.23 -0.71 -11.02
N LEU A 186 7.48 0.36 -11.75
CA LEU A 186 8.81 0.68 -12.28
C LEU A 186 9.82 0.98 -11.16
N GLU A 187 9.41 1.67 -10.11
CA GLU A 187 10.26 1.88 -8.93
C GLU A 187 10.61 0.56 -8.24
N ALA A 188 9.65 -0.35 -8.08
CA ALA A 188 9.89 -1.67 -7.53
C ALA A 188 10.89 -2.47 -8.38
N LEU A 189 10.74 -2.45 -9.71
CA LEU A 189 11.69 -3.10 -10.63
C LEU A 189 13.09 -2.48 -10.55
N LEU A 190 13.17 -1.15 -10.42
CA LEU A 190 14.45 -0.47 -10.26
C LEU A 190 15.12 -0.87 -8.93
N ARG A 191 14.40 -0.87 -7.83
CA ARG A 191 14.90 -1.30 -6.51
C ARG A 191 15.35 -2.77 -6.54
N LYS A 192 14.56 -3.65 -7.17
CA LYS A 192 14.95 -5.04 -7.38
C LYS A 192 16.30 -5.14 -8.12
N LYS A 193 16.41 -4.43 -9.24
CA LYS A 193 17.64 -4.41 -10.05
C LYS A 193 18.85 -3.90 -9.24
N GLU A 194 18.68 -2.91 -8.37
CA GLU A 194 19.74 -2.42 -7.51
C GLU A 194 20.18 -3.46 -6.47
N LEU A 195 19.25 -4.24 -5.92
CA LEU A 195 19.52 -5.30 -4.94
C LEU A 195 20.20 -6.54 -5.58
N GLU A 196 20.07 -6.72 -6.88
CA GLU A 196 20.63 -7.86 -7.64
C GLU A 196 21.99 -7.52 -8.29
N LYS A 197 22.49 -6.31 -8.08
CA LYS A 197 23.85 -5.96 -8.54
C LYS A 197 24.89 -6.72 -7.73
N PRO A 198 25.92 -7.26 -8.42
CA PRO A 198 27.03 -7.98 -7.77
C PRO A 198 27.85 -7.09 -6.85
#